data_2d64c4fb815c68b5f143f31e79b4d94f
#
_entry.id   2d64c4fb815c68b5f143f31e79b4d94f
#
_cell.length_a   1.000
_cell.length_b   1.000
_cell.length_c   1.000
_cell.angle_alpha   90.00
_cell.angle_beta   90.00
_cell.angle_gamma   90.00
#
_symmetry.space_group_name_H-M   'P 1'
#
loop_
_entity.id
_entity.type
_entity.pdbx_description
1 polymer ?
#
loop_
_entity_poly.entity_id
_entity_poly.type
_entity_poly.pdbx_seq_one_letter_code
_entity_poly.pdbx_strand_id
1 'polypeptide(L)'
;MPSWPEIARAVDAAWRLARGDASAVDRFDLSVDGFWQSFAAALVVVPAYILVLLDQYRLAGWPAEPWATAFTEGLGYVIGWIAFPMAAIPLTRLLGLSQRYVPLIVANNWSTVIQVAVYTAVVVLGAVLPVPMRTTALLTATLAILVYQWFVIRSALGTTSGIAAGLVVIDLLLSVTVSRVLDSLLLSG
;
A
#
# COMPACT_ATOMS: atom_id res chain seq x y z
N MET A 1 3.31 7.17 19.12
CA MET A 1 2.52 6.13 18.44
C MET A 1 1.05 6.43 18.63
N PRO A 2 0.19 6.23 17.63
CA PRO A 2 -1.24 6.41 17.79
C PRO A 2 -1.81 5.42 18.81
N SER A 3 -2.83 5.85 19.53
CA SER A 3 -3.61 5.00 20.43
C SER A 3 -4.52 4.05 19.63
N TRP A 4 -4.97 2.96 20.25
CA TRP A 4 -5.91 2.03 19.61
C TRP A 4 -7.20 2.69 19.07
N PRO A 5 -7.83 3.65 19.80
CA PRO A 5 -8.97 4.38 19.26
C PRO A 5 -8.64 5.23 18.02
N GLU A 6 -7.42 5.78 17.93
CA GLU A 6 -6.99 6.56 16.74
C GLU A 6 -6.77 5.64 15.55
N ILE A 7 -6.12 4.49 15.76
CA ILE A 7 -5.98 3.45 14.71
C ILE A 7 -7.36 3.00 14.22
N ALA A 8 -8.28 2.69 15.13
CA ALA A 8 -9.62 2.24 14.77
C ALA A 8 -10.40 3.29 13.96
N ARG A 9 -10.29 4.57 14.32
CA ARG A 9 -10.91 5.68 13.57
C ARG A 9 -10.32 5.83 12.17
N ALA A 10 -9.00 5.72 12.06
CA ALA A 10 -8.32 5.82 10.77
C ALA A 10 -8.66 4.63 9.84
N VAL A 11 -8.74 3.41 10.39
CA VAL A 11 -9.18 2.23 9.64
C VAL A 11 -10.66 2.34 9.24
N ASP A 12 -11.55 2.87 10.11
CA ASP A 12 -12.96 3.16 9.73
C ASP A 12 -13.04 4.17 8.59
N ALA A 13 -12.23 5.24 8.64
CA ALA A 13 -12.18 6.22 7.55
C ALA A 13 -11.71 5.58 6.22
N ALA A 14 -10.65 4.75 6.26
CA ALA A 14 -10.18 4.00 5.10
C ALA A 14 -11.25 3.02 4.58
N TRP A 15 -11.97 2.34 5.46
CA TRP A 15 -13.08 1.46 5.07
C TRP A 15 -14.23 2.22 4.41
N ARG A 16 -14.56 3.42 4.88
CA ARG A 16 -15.57 4.29 4.24
C ARG A 16 -15.13 4.71 2.85
N LEU A 17 -13.85 5.07 2.66
CA LEU A 17 -13.30 5.33 1.33
C LEU A 17 -13.46 4.10 0.42
N ALA A 18 -13.21 2.88 0.92
CA ALA A 18 -13.42 1.65 0.14
C ALA A 18 -14.89 1.43 -0.27
N ARG A 19 -15.83 2.02 0.46
CA ARG A 19 -17.27 2.03 0.12
C ARG A 19 -17.71 3.20 -0.75
N GLY A 20 -16.76 4.02 -1.24
CA GLY A 20 -17.03 5.14 -2.13
C GLY A 20 -17.36 6.46 -1.43
N ASP A 21 -17.21 6.56 -0.11
CA ASP A 21 -17.44 7.79 0.64
C ASP A 21 -16.20 8.70 0.57
N ALA A 22 -16.17 9.61 -0.40
CA ALA A 22 -15.06 10.55 -0.57
C ALA A 22 -14.90 11.52 0.62
N SER A 23 -15.98 11.81 1.38
CA SER A 23 -15.93 12.71 2.55
C SER A 23 -15.17 12.10 3.73
N ALA A 24 -14.92 10.79 3.68
CA ALA A 24 -14.16 10.10 4.73
C ALA A 24 -12.70 10.58 4.84
N VAL A 25 -12.16 11.28 3.84
CA VAL A 25 -10.84 11.93 3.92
C VAL A 25 -10.79 12.91 5.10
N ASP A 26 -11.87 13.64 5.37
CA ASP A 26 -11.93 14.63 6.45
C ASP A 26 -12.03 13.99 7.86
N ARG A 27 -12.13 12.66 7.95
CA ARG A 27 -12.13 11.91 9.21
C ARG A 27 -10.73 11.52 9.69
N PHE A 28 -9.73 11.59 8.81
CA PHE A 28 -8.35 11.38 9.21
C PHE A 28 -7.82 12.56 10.00
N ASP A 29 -6.85 12.30 10.86
CA ASP A 29 -6.05 13.37 11.46
C ASP A 29 -5.07 13.91 10.41
N LEU A 30 -5.36 15.09 9.90
CA LEU A 30 -4.58 15.77 8.86
C LEU A 30 -3.55 16.75 9.43
N SER A 31 -3.31 16.72 10.74
CA SER A 31 -2.25 17.48 11.41
C SER A 31 -0.86 16.92 11.06
N VAL A 32 0.19 17.66 11.45
CA VAL A 32 1.58 17.16 11.34
C VAL A 32 1.78 15.89 12.15
N ASP A 33 1.17 15.82 13.33
CA ASP A 33 1.22 14.63 14.17
C ASP A 33 0.49 13.46 13.51
N GLY A 34 -0.69 13.69 12.95
CA GLY A 34 -1.45 12.70 12.19
C GLY A 34 -0.69 12.18 10.97
N PHE A 35 0.07 13.06 10.29
CA PHE A 35 0.95 12.65 9.19
C PHE A 35 1.98 11.62 9.66
N TRP A 36 2.73 11.91 10.72
CA TRP A 36 3.73 10.96 11.24
C TRP A 36 3.10 9.70 11.82
N GLN A 37 1.97 9.83 12.48
CA GLN A 37 1.23 8.70 13.02
C GLN A 37 0.68 7.78 11.92
N SER A 38 0.42 8.28 10.71
CA SER A 38 -0.09 7.46 9.62
C SER A 38 0.91 6.37 9.18
N PHE A 39 2.20 6.55 9.42
CA PHE A 39 3.21 5.52 9.17
C PHE A 39 3.11 4.32 10.13
N ALA A 40 2.35 4.44 11.22
CA ALA A 40 2.02 3.28 12.05
C ALA A 40 1.17 2.23 11.30
N ALA A 41 0.50 2.61 10.21
CA ALA A 41 -0.16 1.66 9.31
C ALA A 41 0.82 0.58 8.82
N ALA A 42 2.10 0.94 8.61
CA ALA A 42 3.13 -0.03 8.29
C ALA A 42 3.21 -1.16 9.33
N LEU A 43 3.23 -0.82 10.62
CA LEU A 43 3.30 -1.82 11.69
C LEU A 43 2.05 -2.68 11.75
N VAL A 44 0.87 -2.09 11.47
CA VAL A 44 -0.42 -2.82 11.43
C VAL A 44 -0.42 -3.85 10.29
N VAL A 45 0.24 -3.55 9.18
CA VAL A 45 0.27 -4.38 7.98
C VAL A 45 1.30 -5.51 8.05
N VAL A 46 2.36 -5.41 8.88
CA VAL A 46 3.45 -6.40 8.97
C VAL A 46 2.96 -7.85 9.07
N PRO A 47 2.02 -8.22 9.95
CA PRO A 47 1.60 -9.62 10.05
C PRO A 47 1.00 -10.17 8.75
N ALA A 48 0.20 -9.36 8.08
CA ALA A 48 -0.42 -9.71 6.80
C ALA A 48 0.64 -9.80 5.68
N TYR A 49 1.60 -8.88 5.65
CA TYR A 49 2.73 -8.92 4.71
C TYR A 49 3.55 -10.20 4.88
N ILE A 50 3.87 -10.60 6.11
CA ILE A 50 4.58 -11.86 6.39
C ILE A 50 3.79 -13.06 5.86
N LEU A 51 2.46 -13.10 6.05
CA LEU A 51 1.63 -14.19 5.51
C LEU A 51 1.70 -14.28 3.99
N VAL A 52 1.71 -13.14 3.29
CA VAL A 52 1.86 -13.10 1.83
C VAL A 52 3.24 -13.61 1.41
N LEU A 53 4.32 -13.20 2.08
CA LEU A 53 5.68 -13.69 1.82
C LEU A 53 5.79 -15.21 2.02
N LEU A 54 5.26 -15.71 3.13
CA LEU A 54 5.26 -17.14 3.42
C LEU A 54 4.54 -17.95 2.33
N ASP A 55 3.42 -17.44 1.83
CA ASP A 55 2.72 -18.09 0.72
C ASP A 55 3.51 -18.04 -0.59
N GLN A 56 4.19 -16.94 -0.89
CA GLN A 56 5.06 -16.81 -2.06
C GLN A 56 6.21 -17.83 -2.01
N TYR A 57 6.92 -17.93 -0.88
CA TYR A 57 8.01 -18.90 -0.72
C TYR A 57 7.52 -20.34 -0.69
N ARG A 58 6.34 -20.61 -0.17
CA ARG A 58 5.72 -21.93 -0.26
C ARG A 58 5.52 -22.38 -1.70
N LEU A 59 5.22 -21.45 -2.62
CA LEU A 59 4.96 -21.75 -4.04
C LEU A 59 6.24 -21.76 -4.89
N ALA A 60 7.13 -20.80 -4.65
CA ALA A 60 8.35 -20.62 -5.46
C ALA A 60 9.55 -21.45 -4.97
N GLY A 61 9.48 -21.96 -3.73
CA GLY A 61 10.61 -22.56 -3.01
C GLY A 61 11.22 -21.59 -2.00
N TRP A 62 11.78 -22.15 -0.94
CA TRP A 62 12.44 -21.39 0.10
C TRP A 62 13.78 -20.86 -0.39
N PRO A 63 14.17 -19.63 -0.01
CA PRO A 63 15.45 -19.06 -0.43
C PRO A 63 16.63 -19.84 0.18
N ALA A 64 17.70 -19.97 -0.61
CA ALA A 64 18.94 -20.64 -0.17
C ALA A 64 19.63 -19.87 0.97
N GLU A 65 19.53 -18.53 0.94
CA GLU A 65 20.11 -17.62 1.93
C GLU A 65 19.02 -16.88 2.73
N PRO A 66 18.43 -17.49 3.78
CA PRO A 66 17.28 -16.93 4.49
C PRO A 66 17.55 -15.55 5.11
N TRP A 67 18.78 -15.31 5.59
CA TRP A 67 19.14 -14.04 6.22
C TRP A 67 19.25 -12.89 5.23
N ALA A 68 19.91 -13.12 4.10
CA ALA A 68 20.01 -12.13 3.03
C ALA A 68 18.62 -11.78 2.49
N THR A 69 17.79 -12.80 2.30
CA THR A 69 16.40 -12.63 1.86
C THR A 69 15.59 -11.83 2.88
N ALA A 70 15.61 -12.20 4.17
CA ALA A 70 14.88 -11.48 5.22
C ALA A 70 15.33 -10.01 5.34
N PHE A 71 16.63 -9.74 5.19
CA PHE A 71 17.15 -8.37 5.18
C PHE A 71 16.64 -7.59 3.97
N THR A 72 16.70 -8.17 2.78
CA THR A 72 16.26 -7.52 1.54
C THR A 72 14.77 -7.28 1.52
N GLU A 73 13.96 -8.25 1.97
CA GLU A 73 12.51 -8.07 2.12
C GLU A 73 12.17 -6.97 3.14
N GLY A 74 12.86 -6.95 4.28
CA GLY A 74 12.70 -5.90 5.28
C GLY A 74 13.09 -4.52 4.75
N LEU A 75 14.20 -4.43 4.01
CA LEU A 75 14.64 -3.20 3.36
C LEU A 75 13.61 -2.74 2.30
N GLY A 76 13.14 -3.67 1.47
CA GLY A 76 12.11 -3.42 0.46
C GLY A 76 10.82 -2.92 1.07
N TYR A 77 10.42 -3.53 2.17
CA TYR A 77 9.25 -3.10 2.94
C TYR A 77 9.38 -1.64 3.41
N VAL A 78 10.49 -1.29 4.04
CA VAL A 78 10.74 0.09 4.51
C VAL A 78 10.80 1.08 3.36
N ILE A 79 11.53 0.76 2.28
CA ILE A 79 11.62 1.60 1.09
C ILE A 79 10.24 1.80 0.47
N GLY A 80 9.43 0.75 0.37
CA GLY A 80 8.07 0.82 -0.18
C GLY A 80 7.19 1.84 0.55
N TRP A 81 7.30 1.92 1.88
CA TRP A 81 6.55 2.91 2.68
C TRP A 81 7.04 4.35 2.53
N ILE A 82 8.27 4.56 2.05
CA ILE A 82 8.87 5.88 1.90
C ILE A 82 8.85 6.35 0.44
N ALA A 83 8.91 5.45 -0.52
CA ALA A 83 9.08 5.77 -1.94
C ALA A 83 7.95 6.67 -2.49
N PHE A 84 6.70 6.29 -2.29
CA PHE A 84 5.57 7.09 -2.75
C PHE A 84 5.46 8.45 -2.04
N PRO A 85 5.53 8.56 -0.69
CA PRO A 85 5.60 9.85 -0.03
C PRO A 85 6.70 10.77 -0.57
N MET A 86 7.90 10.27 -0.82
CA MET A 86 9.00 11.06 -1.37
C MET A 86 8.72 11.54 -2.80
N ALA A 87 8.20 10.66 -3.65
CA ALA A 87 7.81 11.00 -5.02
C ALA A 87 6.63 11.98 -5.07
N ALA A 88 5.69 11.88 -4.14
CA ALA A 88 4.52 12.75 -4.06
C ALA A 88 4.89 14.22 -3.76
N ILE A 89 6.04 14.52 -3.14
CA ILE A 89 6.47 15.90 -2.86
C ILE A 89 6.61 16.72 -4.16
N PRO A 90 7.50 16.35 -5.10
CA PRO A 90 7.63 17.11 -6.35
C PRO A 90 6.36 17.00 -7.22
N LEU A 91 5.66 15.87 -7.21
CA LEU A 91 4.44 15.69 -8.00
C LEU A 91 3.32 16.63 -7.57
N THR A 92 3.04 16.75 -6.26
CA THR A 92 2.03 17.68 -5.76
C THR A 92 2.42 19.13 -5.99
N ARG A 93 3.73 19.47 -5.97
CA ARG A 93 4.22 20.82 -6.32
C ARG A 93 3.97 21.13 -7.79
N LEU A 94 4.34 20.23 -8.70
CA LEU A 94 4.14 20.39 -10.14
C LEU A 94 2.66 20.54 -10.52
N LEU A 95 1.79 19.86 -9.79
CA LEU A 95 0.34 19.92 -9.99
C LEU A 95 -0.33 21.12 -9.30
N GLY A 96 0.41 21.95 -8.55
CA GLY A 96 -0.18 23.04 -7.77
C GLY A 96 -1.02 22.57 -6.57
N LEU A 97 -0.82 21.32 -6.10
CA LEU A 97 -1.61 20.67 -5.06
C LEU A 97 -0.80 20.43 -3.76
N SER A 98 0.24 21.22 -3.51
CA SER A 98 1.12 21.04 -2.34
C SER A 98 0.38 21.04 -1.01
N GLN A 99 -0.72 21.82 -0.89
CA GLN A 99 -1.55 21.85 0.31
C GLN A 99 -2.32 20.54 0.57
N ARG A 100 -2.44 19.68 -0.44
CA ARG A 100 -3.09 18.38 -0.36
C ARG A 100 -2.12 17.22 -0.15
N TYR A 101 -0.83 17.52 0.05
CA TYR A 101 0.19 16.49 0.28
C TYR A 101 -0.08 15.68 1.55
N VAL A 102 -0.35 16.35 2.68
CA VAL A 102 -0.63 15.65 3.95
C VAL A 102 -1.90 14.79 3.85
N PRO A 103 -3.05 15.32 3.39
CA PRO A 103 -4.23 14.49 3.13
C PRO A 103 -3.95 13.27 2.23
N LEU A 104 -3.16 13.44 1.17
CA LEU A 104 -2.79 12.35 0.27
C LEU A 104 -2.06 11.24 1.01
N ILE A 105 -0.98 11.58 1.73
CA ILE A 105 -0.14 10.56 2.39
C ILE A 105 -0.88 9.87 3.53
N VAL A 106 -1.61 10.63 4.36
CA VAL A 106 -2.37 10.05 5.48
C VAL A 106 -3.45 9.10 4.96
N ALA A 107 -4.24 9.52 3.97
CA ALA A 107 -5.29 8.66 3.40
C ALA A 107 -4.68 7.43 2.71
N ASN A 108 -3.58 7.58 1.94
CA ASN A 108 -2.91 6.48 1.27
C ASN A 108 -2.37 5.45 2.27
N ASN A 109 -1.66 5.90 3.31
CA ASN A 109 -1.08 5.02 4.32
C ASN A 109 -2.14 4.18 5.02
N TRP A 110 -3.22 4.79 5.52
CA TRP A 110 -4.28 4.05 6.19
C TRP A 110 -5.10 3.18 5.24
N SER A 111 -5.27 3.60 3.99
CA SER A 111 -5.96 2.80 2.97
C SER A 111 -5.17 1.53 2.61
N THR A 112 -3.85 1.54 2.72
CA THR A 112 -3.00 0.36 2.54
C THR A 112 -3.37 -0.76 3.51
N VAL A 113 -3.86 -0.45 4.72
CA VAL A 113 -4.35 -1.48 5.69
C VAL A 113 -5.51 -2.28 5.08
N ILE A 114 -6.47 -1.61 4.45
CA ILE A 114 -7.60 -2.27 3.77
C ILE A 114 -7.13 -3.05 2.54
N GLN A 115 -6.23 -2.46 1.74
CA GLN A 115 -5.71 -3.09 0.53
C GLN A 115 -4.99 -4.40 0.85
N VAL A 116 -4.09 -4.37 1.84
CA VAL A 116 -3.33 -5.55 2.26
C VAL A 116 -4.24 -6.59 2.93
N ALA A 117 -5.22 -6.16 3.73
CA ALA A 117 -6.19 -7.09 4.32
C ALA A 117 -6.98 -7.84 3.24
N VAL A 118 -7.46 -7.14 2.21
CA VAL A 118 -8.18 -7.76 1.08
C VAL A 118 -7.26 -8.71 0.30
N TYR A 119 -6.05 -8.26 -0.04
CA TYR A 119 -5.10 -9.09 -0.77
C TYR A 119 -4.73 -10.35 0.01
N THR A 120 -4.40 -10.22 1.29
CA THR A 120 -4.06 -11.36 2.17
C THR A 120 -5.22 -12.33 2.32
N ALA A 121 -6.46 -11.83 2.46
CA ALA A 121 -7.63 -12.69 2.50
C ALA A 121 -7.76 -13.53 1.23
N VAL A 122 -7.53 -12.95 0.05
CA VAL A 122 -7.57 -13.67 -1.22
C VAL A 122 -6.40 -14.66 -1.35
N VAL A 123 -5.20 -14.32 -0.86
CA VAL A 123 -4.05 -15.23 -0.81
C VAL A 123 -4.38 -16.45 0.04
N VAL A 124 -4.87 -16.24 1.27
CA VAL A 124 -5.18 -17.32 2.23
C VAL A 124 -6.32 -18.20 1.72
N LEU A 125 -7.43 -17.60 1.28
CA LEU A 125 -8.56 -18.35 0.73
C LEU A 125 -8.21 -19.04 -0.59
N GLY A 126 -7.35 -18.41 -1.39
CA GLY A 126 -6.85 -18.96 -2.64
C GLY A 126 -5.92 -20.16 -2.48
N ALA A 127 -5.35 -20.37 -1.29
CA ALA A 127 -4.41 -21.48 -1.05
C ALA A 127 -5.05 -22.88 -1.27
N VAL A 128 -6.36 -22.99 -1.15
CA VAL A 128 -7.12 -24.24 -1.34
C VAL A 128 -7.81 -24.31 -2.71
N LEU A 129 -7.66 -23.28 -3.56
CA LEU A 129 -8.29 -23.23 -4.88
C LEU A 129 -7.38 -23.85 -5.96
N PRO A 130 -7.97 -24.39 -7.03
CA PRO A 130 -7.22 -24.73 -8.24
C PRO A 130 -6.48 -23.51 -8.81
N VAL A 131 -5.28 -23.72 -9.37
CA VAL A 131 -4.38 -22.65 -9.86
C VAL A 131 -5.10 -21.61 -10.73
N PRO A 132 -5.94 -21.98 -11.74
CA PRO A 132 -6.62 -20.98 -12.58
C PRO A 132 -7.56 -20.07 -11.76
N MET A 133 -8.31 -20.66 -10.81
CA MET A 133 -9.25 -19.90 -9.97
C MET A 133 -8.50 -18.97 -9.03
N ARG A 134 -7.40 -19.44 -8.44
CA ARG A 134 -6.52 -18.61 -7.59
C ARG A 134 -5.95 -17.43 -8.36
N THR A 135 -5.41 -17.67 -9.57
CA THR A 135 -4.87 -16.60 -10.43
C THR A 135 -5.93 -15.57 -10.76
N THR A 136 -7.12 -16.00 -11.14
CA THR A 136 -8.24 -15.09 -11.43
C THR A 136 -8.64 -14.28 -10.20
N ALA A 137 -8.70 -14.89 -9.02
CA ALA A 137 -9.04 -14.20 -7.78
C ALA A 137 -7.98 -13.14 -7.41
N LEU A 138 -6.69 -13.46 -7.52
CA LEU A 138 -5.59 -12.53 -7.26
C LEU A 138 -5.58 -11.37 -8.25
N LEU A 139 -5.80 -11.62 -9.54
CA LEU A 139 -5.90 -10.56 -10.56
C LEU A 139 -7.10 -9.64 -10.27
N THR A 140 -8.26 -10.21 -9.93
CA THR A 140 -9.45 -9.43 -9.58
C THR A 140 -9.21 -8.57 -8.33
N ALA A 141 -8.60 -9.13 -7.30
CA ALA A 141 -8.24 -8.39 -6.09
C ALA A 141 -7.26 -7.25 -6.40
N THR A 142 -6.23 -7.51 -7.22
CA THR A 142 -5.27 -6.47 -7.64
C THR A 142 -5.97 -5.34 -8.38
N LEU A 143 -6.85 -5.64 -9.33
CA LEU A 143 -7.63 -4.61 -10.05
C LEU A 143 -8.52 -3.81 -9.10
N ALA A 144 -9.21 -4.48 -8.17
CA ALA A 144 -10.04 -3.80 -7.17
C ALA A 144 -9.22 -2.87 -6.27
N ILE A 145 -8.02 -3.31 -5.85
CA ILE A 145 -7.08 -2.51 -5.06
C ILE A 145 -6.61 -1.28 -5.84
N LEU A 146 -6.27 -1.41 -7.12
CA LEU A 146 -5.87 -0.28 -7.96
C LEU A 146 -7.00 0.74 -8.15
N VAL A 147 -8.24 0.26 -8.34
CA VAL A 147 -9.43 1.14 -8.39
C VAL A 147 -9.66 1.84 -7.05
N TYR A 148 -9.51 1.12 -5.96
CA TYR A 148 -9.61 1.72 -4.63
C TYR A 148 -8.51 2.77 -4.39
N GLN A 149 -7.27 2.48 -4.72
CA GLN A 149 -6.15 3.42 -4.61
C GLN A 149 -6.39 4.67 -5.46
N TRP A 150 -6.85 4.49 -6.71
CA TRP A 150 -7.25 5.61 -7.56
C TRP A 150 -8.31 6.49 -6.89
N PHE A 151 -9.34 5.88 -6.30
CA PHE A 151 -10.40 6.62 -5.60
C PHE A 151 -9.86 7.38 -4.38
N VAL A 152 -8.98 6.75 -3.57
CA VAL A 152 -8.32 7.38 -2.42
C VAL A 152 -7.50 8.59 -2.85
N ILE A 153 -6.62 8.44 -3.84
CA ILE A 153 -5.77 9.53 -4.36
C ILE A 153 -6.65 10.67 -4.91
N ARG A 154 -7.67 10.34 -5.71
CA ARG A 154 -8.59 11.33 -6.26
C ARG A 154 -9.31 12.12 -5.16
N SER A 155 -9.82 11.44 -4.15
CA SER A 155 -10.56 12.04 -3.03
C SER A 155 -9.65 12.90 -2.15
N ALA A 156 -8.47 12.39 -1.79
CA ALA A 156 -7.51 13.09 -0.93
C ALA A 156 -6.96 14.36 -1.59
N LEU A 157 -6.66 14.32 -2.89
CA LEU A 157 -6.17 15.48 -3.64
C LEU A 157 -7.29 16.41 -4.11
N GLY A 158 -8.55 15.96 -4.15
CA GLY A 158 -9.64 16.73 -4.74
C GLY A 158 -9.41 17.01 -6.24
N THR A 159 -8.84 16.04 -6.97
CA THR A 159 -8.34 16.23 -8.34
C THR A 159 -9.15 15.45 -9.38
N THR A 160 -8.76 15.56 -10.64
CA THR A 160 -9.39 14.85 -11.75
C THR A 160 -9.04 13.37 -11.76
N SER A 161 -9.89 12.56 -12.38
CA SER A 161 -9.68 11.13 -12.54
C SER A 161 -8.37 10.78 -13.26
N GLY A 162 -7.98 11.60 -14.26
CA GLY A 162 -6.74 11.39 -15.03
C GLY A 162 -5.48 11.61 -14.20
N ILE A 163 -5.45 12.68 -13.39
CA ILE A 163 -4.30 12.95 -12.50
C ILE A 163 -4.17 11.84 -11.45
N ALA A 164 -5.29 11.42 -10.84
CA ALA A 164 -5.28 10.33 -9.87
C ALA A 164 -4.79 9.01 -10.50
N ALA A 165 -5.24 8.67 -11.70
CA ALA A 165 -4.78 7.48 -12.42
C ALA A 165 -3.27 7.56 -12.75
N GLY A 166 -2.77 8.72 -13.16
CA GLY A 166 -1.33 8.94 -13.38
C GLY A 166 -0.50 8.70 -12.12
N LEU A 167 -0.99 9.15 -10.95
CA LEU A 167 -0.30 8.92 -9.68
C LEU A 167 -0.32 7.45 -9.25
N VAL A 168 -1.41 6.71 -9.51
CA VAL A 168 -1.44 5.24 -9.30
C VAL A 168 -0.41 4.54 -10.17
N VAL A 169 -0.30 4.94 -11.45
CA VAL A 169 0.71 4.37 -12.35
C VAL A 169 2.13 4.66 -11.86
N ILE A 170 2.40 5.89 -11.39
CA ILE A 170 3.71 6.24 -10.83
C ILE A 170 4.02 5.39 -9.60
N ASP A 171 3.08 5.23 -8.68
CA ASP A 171 3.26 4.39 -7.47
C ASP A 171 3.53 2.93 -7.85
N LEU A 172 2.78 2.39 -8.82
CA LEU A 172 3.01 1.04 -9.34
C LEU A 172 4.43 0.89 -9.96
N LEU A 173 4.86 1.86 -10.77
CA LEU A 173 6.19 1.85 -11.36
C LEU A 173 7.29 1.94 -10.30
N LEU A 174 7.10 2.77 -9.27
CA LEU A 174 8.03 2.85 -8.13
C LEU A 174 8.13 1.50 -7.42
N SER A 175 7.00 0.87 -7.11
CA SER A 175 6.96 -0.45 -6.45
C SER A 175 7.68 -1.51 -7.27
N VAL A 176 7.42 -1.58 -8.58
CA VAL A 176 8.10 -2.52 -9.48
C VAL A 176 9.60 -2.24 -9.56
N THR A 177 9.99 -0.95 -9.63
CA THR A 177 11.41 -0.57 -9.70
C THR A 177 12.15 -0.97 -8.42
N VAL A 178 11.57 -0.68 -7.26
CA VAL A 178 12.14 -1.05 -5.96
C VAL A 178 12.32 -2.57 -5.89
N SER A 179 11.30 -3.35 -6.22
CA SER A 179 11.39 -4.82 -6.21
C SER A 179 12.50 -5.32 -7.15
N ARG A 180 12.58 -4.81 -8.39
CA ARG A 180 13.61 -5.22 -9.35
C ARG A 180 15.04 -4.90 -8.90
N VAL A 181 15.24 -3.72 -8.29
CA VAL A 181 16.55 -3.34 -7.74
C VAL A 181 16.95 -4.27 -6.60
N LEU A 182 16.03 -4.58 -5.70
CA LEU A 182 16.29 -5.47 -4.57
C LEU A 182 16.55 -6.91 -5.03
N ASP A 183 15.79 -7.43 -5.99
CA ASP A 183 16.02 -8.75 -6.59
C ASP A 183 17.41 -8.81 -7.24
N SER A 184 17.84 -7.75 -7.92
CA SER A 184 19.17 -7.71 -8.55
C SER A 184 20.30 -7.73 -7.52
N LEU A 185 20.11 -7.17 -6.34
CA LEU A 185 21.09 -7.20 -5.26
C LEU A 185 21.22 -8.61 -4.64
N LEU A 186 20.11 -9.36 -4.54
CA LEU A 186 20.14 -10.75 -4.08
C LEU A 186 20.83 -11.69 -5.06
N LEU A 187 20.75 -11.41 -6.38
CA LEU A 187 21.36 -12.26 -7.40
C LEU A 187 22.86 -11.95 -7.62
N SER A 188 23.34 -10.82 -7.13
CA SER A 188 24.74 -10.36 -7.32
C SER A 188 25.67 -10.66 -6.14
N GLY A 189 25.15 -11.16 -5.03
CA GLY A 189 25.90 -11.56 -3.83
C GLY A 189 25.95 -13.05 -3.66
#